data_952f16aad1f1535bf692e31970752e13
#
_entry.id   952f16aad1f1535bf692e31970752e13
#
_cell.length_a   1.000
_cell.length_b   1.000
_cell.length_c   1.000
_cell.angle_alpha   90.00
_cell.angle_beta   90.00
_cell.angle_gamma   90.00
#
_symmetry.space_group_name_H-M   'P 1'
#
loop_
_entity.id
_entity.type
_entity.pdbx_description
1 polymer ?
#
loop_
_entity_poly.entity_id
_entity_poly.type
_entity_poly.pdbx_seq_one_letter_code
_entity_poly.pdbx_strand_id
1 'polypeptide(L)'
;MTAQVWIDRTRDLLLSGTVETINRLNGSMTDSISSMNTELDTGPISTGSIIEIDTELMYVTSVSGLNVGVIRGYGGSTAAAHDDDSIIRVSPQYPAHMILDALNDDLNDLSAKGLYQMKVATFTYTASTQGYDLASDVLGVHRVTFTDESGDLSEPEVRRWSLRRNRLSSTFSSGTALVLADTPTSGQGVRVEYKEPFTTLSTYSTALTTVGLHSEAYDLPPLGAALALMTFKPIARESVMTQSPIRRAEEVPSGAISASMRDLRFRRDQRVEAEKMRLAQLYPTQWLRSGE
;
A
#
# COMPACT_ATOMS: atom_id res chain seq x y z
N MET A 1 5.69 -12.79 -1.70
CA MET A 1 4.38 -12.23 -2.06
C MET A 1 4.60 -10.82 -2.57
N THR A 2 3.92 -10.45 -3.66
CA THR A 2 3.98 -9.12 -4.28
C THR A 2 2.65 -8.40 -4.13
N ALA A 3 2.62 -7.11 -4.46
CA ALA A 3 1.39 -6.28 -4.44
C ALA A 3 0.28 -6.85 -5.32
N GLN A 4 0.62 -7.65 -6.35
CA GLN A 4 -0.37 -8.35 -7.18
C GLN A 4 -1.35 -9.19 -6.34
N VAL A 5 -0.88 -9.84 -5.28
CA VAL A 5 -1.74 -10.64 -4.39
C VAL A 5 -2.81 -9.77 -3.70
N TRP A 6 -2.47 -8.54 -3.33
CA TRP A 6 -3.45 -7.62 -2.75
C TRP A 6 -4.41 -7.06 -3.80
N ILE A 7 -3.91 -6.78 -5.00
CA ILE A 7 -4.74 -6.36 -6.14
C ILE A 7 -5.79 -7.44 -6.45
N ASP A 8 -5.36 -8.69 -6.60
CA ASP A 8 -6.25 -9.80 -6.90
C ASP A 8 -7.28 -10.05 -5.79
N ARG A 9 -6.83 -10.02 -4.53
CA ARG A 9 -7.74 -10.12 -3.37
C ARG A 9 -8.79 -9.00 -3.32
N THR A 10 -8.37 -7.77 -3.60
CA THR A 10 -9.30 -6.63 -3.66
C THR A 10 -10.29 -6.82 -4.77
N ARG A 11 -9.84 -7.27 -5.94
CA ARG A 11 -10.69 -7.55 -7.10
C ARG A 11 -11.71 -8.67 -6.79
N ASP A 12 -11.29 -9.75 -6.15
CA ASP A 12 -12.18 -10.84 -5.72
C ASP A 12 -13.28 -10.35 -4.78
N LEU A 13 -12.94 -9.49 -3.81
CA LEU A 13 -13.91 -8.85 -2.91
C LEU A 13 -14.92 -7.98 -3.66
N LEU A 14 -14.47 -7.25 -4.69
CA LEU A 14 -15.30 -6.33 -5.47
C LEU A 14 -16.19 -7.06 -6.48
N LEU A 15 -15.69 -8.11 -7.11
CA LEU A 15 -16.39 -8.85 -8.16
C LEU A 15 -17.37 -9.89 -7.59
N SER A 16 -17.18 -10.33 -6.35
CA SER A 16 -18.07 -11.31 -5.68
C SER A 16 -18.34 -12.56 -6.53
N GLY A 17 -17.32 -13.08 -7.22
CA GLY A 17 -17.42 -14.26 -8.07
C GLY A 17 -17.86 -14.01 -9.51
N THR A 18 -18.00 -12.75 -9.95
CA THR A 18 -18.20 -12.44 -11.37
C THR A 18 -16.89 -12.75 -12.12
N VAL A 19 -16.99 -13.54 -13.18
CA VAL A 19 -15.84 -13.92 -14.01
C VAL A 19 -15.57 -12.81 -15.03
N GLU A 20 -14.32 -12.29 -15.01
CA GLU A 20 -13.85 -11.36 -16.04
C GLU A 20 -13.43 -12.13 -17.29
N THR A 21 -13.59 -11.50 -18.46
CA THR A 21 -13.04 -12.02 -19.72
C THR A 21 -11.54 -11.82 -19.74
N ILE A 22 -10.81 -12.90 -19.85
CA ILE A 22 -9.34 -12.91 -19.87
C ILE A 22 -8.80 -13.52 -21.15
N ASN A 23 -7.60 -13.07 -21.57
CA ASN A 23 -6.75 -13.65 -22.59
C ASN A 23 -5.31 -13.66 -22.06
N ARG A 24 -4.35 -14.07 -22.87
CA ARG A 24 -2.93 -14.07 -22.52
C ARG A 24 -2.11 -13.42 -23.61
N LEU A 25 -1.03 -12.79 -23.20
CA LEU A 25 -0.05 -12.20 -24.10
C LEU A 25 0.82 -13.33 -24.70
N ASN A 26 0.98 -13.34 -26.02
CA ASN A 26 1.86 -14.25 -26.72
C ASN A 26 3.12 -13.50 -27.17
N GLY A 27 4.21 -13.76 -26.46
CA GLY A 27 5.47 -13.03 -26.58
C GLY A 27 5.53 -11.79 -25.69
N SER A 28 6.71 -11.45 -25.20
CA SER A 28 6.93 -10.28 -24.35
C SER A 28 6.71 -8.97 -25.11
N MET A 29 6.30 -7.93 -24.40
CA MET A 29 6.02 -6.59 -24.92
C MET A 29 6.83 -5.55 -24.18
N THR A 30 7.60 -4.70 -24.89
CA THR A 30 8.30 -3.58 -24.27
C THR A 30 7.34 -2.41 -24.00
N ASP A 31 7.78 -1.42 -23.24
CA ASP A 31 7.02 -0.20 -22.90
C ASP A 31 6.66 0.69 -24.11
N SER A 32 7.36 0.50 -25.24
CA SER A 32 7.23 1.33 -26.45
C SER A 32 6.47 0.64 -27.59
N ILE A 33 6.31 -0.69 -27.55
CA ILE A 33 5.57 -1.43 -28.57
C ILE A 33 4.08 -1.14 -28.47
N SER A 34 3.44 -0.79 -29.60
CA SER A 34 2.01 -0.46 -29.71
C SER A 34 1.18 -1.57 -30.38
N SER A 35 1.72 -2.76 -30.54
CA SER A 35 1.02 -3.95 -31.04
C SER A 35 1.44 -5.18 -30.26
N MET A 36 0.51 -6.10 -30.06
CA MET A 36 0.75 -7.34 -29.33
C MET A 36 0.01 -8.50 -30.00
N ASN A 37 0.46 -9.71 -29.73
CA ASN A 37 -0.27 -10.91 -30.10
C ASN A 37 -0.92 -11.52 -28.85
N THR A 38 -2.10 -12.10 -29.04
CA THR A 38 -2.80 -12.85 -28.01
C THR A 38 -2.61 -14.34 -28.21
N GLU A 39 -2.61 -15.10 -27.13
CA GLU A 39 -2.52 -16.58 -27.20
C GLU A 39 -3.85 -17.20 -27.63
N LEU A 40 -4.95 -16.68 -27.13
CA LEU A 40 -6.30 -17.15 -27.43
C LEU A 40 -6.99 -16.23 -28.46
N ASP A 41 -8.11 -16.70 -28.99
CA ASP A 41 -8.93 -15.95 -29.92
C ASP A 41 -9.29 -14.55 -29.37
N THR A 42 -9.21 -13.54 -30.25
CA THR A 42 -9.51 -12.14 -29.95
C THR A 42 -11.01 -11.83 -29.95
N GLY A 43 -11.90 -12.80 -30.15
CA GLY A 43 -13.35 -12.57 -30.25
C GLY A 43 -13.93 -11.62 -29.20
N PRO A 44 -13.52 -11.65 -27.93
CA PRO A 44 -13.94 -10.69 -26.92
C PRO A 44 -13.29 -9.30 -27.03
N ILE A 45 -12.19 -9.17 -27.79
CA ILE A 45 -11.43 -7.92 -27.96
C ILE A 45 -11.89 -7.26 -29.25
N SER A 46 -12.34 -6.03 -29.19
CA SER A 46 -12.75 -5.26 -30.37
C SER A 46 -12.10 -3.89 -30.37
N THR A 47 -12.01 -3.26 -31.54
CA THR A 47 -11.59 -1.85 -31.66
C THR A 47 -12.47 -0.97 -30.75
N GLY A 48 -11.83 -0.16 -29.91
CA GLY A 48 -12.49 0.66 -28.91
C GLY A 48 -12.59 0.00 -27.53
N SER A 49 -12.25 -1.29 -27.38
CA SER A 49 -12.15 -1.94 -26.07
C SER A 49 -10.99 -1.37 -25.25
N ILE A 50 -11.13 -1.40 -23.95
CA ILE A 50 -10.02 -1.16 -23.01
C ILE A 50 -9.57 -2.52 -22.50
N ILE A 51 -8.28 -2.77 -22.56
CA ILE A 51 -7.66 -3.97 -22.01
C ILE A 51 -6.66 -3.60 -20.94
N GLU A 52 -6.42 -4.51 -20.02
CA GLU A 52 -5.46 -4.36 -18.92
C GLU A 52 -4.45 -5.50 -18.97
N ILE A 53 -3.17 -5.15 -18.87
CA ILE A 53 -2.08 -6.11 -18.61
C ILE A 53 -1.33 -5.58 -17.36
N ASP A 54 -1.23 -6.40 -16.34
CA ASP A 54 -0.67 -6.04 -15.02
C ASP A 54 -1.39 -4.82 -14.43
N THR A 55 -0.77 -3.63 -14.44
CA THR A 55 -1.37 -2.36 -13.99
C THR A 55 -1.57 -1.36 -15.12
N GLU A 56 -1.24 -1.72 -16.36
CA GLU A 56 -1.39 -0.85 -17.50
C GLU A 56 -2.74 -1.05 -18.19
N LEU A 57 -3.43 0.05 -18.43
CA LEU A 57 -4.57 0.10 -19.33
C LEU A 57 -4.11 0.46 -20.74
N MET A 58 -4.69 -0.18 -21.73
CA MET A 58 -4.45 0.06 -23.15
C MET A 58 -5.78 0.20 -23.89
N TYR A 59 -5.81 1.13 -24.83
CA TYR A 59 -6.97 1.30 -25.71
C TYR A 59 -6.72 0.58 -27.03
N VAL A 60 -7.63 -0.32 -27.44
CA VAL A 60 -7.51 -1.12 -28.66
C VAL A 60 -7.86 -0.26 -29.87
N THR A 61 -6.92 -0.12 -30.79
CA THR A 61 -7.07 0.65 -32.03
C THR A 61 -7.42 -0.22 -33.25
N SER A 62 -6.93 -1.46 -33.27
CA SER A 62 -7.17 -2.41 -34.36
C SER A 62 -7.06 -3.84 -33.87
N VAL A 63 -7.78 -4.75 -34.52
CA VAL A 63 -7.70 -6.19 -34.30
C VAL A 63 -7.59 -6.89 -35.65
N SER A 64 -6.57 -7.74 -35.84
CA SER A 64 -6.35 -8.51 -37.05
C SER A 64 -5.86 -9.92 -36.69
N GLY A 65 -6.78 -10.89 -36.70
CA GLY A 65 -6.49 -12.23 -36.19
C GLY A 65 -6.11 -12.18 -34.72
N LEU A 66 -4.92 -12.69 -34.37
CA LEU A 66 -4.40 -12.64 -32.99
C LEU A 66 -3.61 -11.35 -32.69
N ASN A 67 -3.40 -10.49 -33.70
CA ASN A 67 -2.67 -9.25 -33.51
C ASN A 67 -3.63 -8.11 -33.12
N VAL A 68 -3.28 -7.39 -32.04
CA VAL A 68 -4.04 -6.28 -31.45
C VAL A 68 -3.15 -5.04 -31.40
N GLY A 69 -3.57 -3.99 -32.12
CA GLY A 69 -2.94 -2.67 -32.03
C GLY A 69 -3.51 -1.88 -30.85
N VAL A 70 -2.65 -1.19 -30.11
CA VAL A 70 -3.03 -0.51 -28.86
C VAL A 70 -2.40 0.86 -28.70
N ILE A 71 -3.11 1.75 -28.00
CA ILE A 71 -2.54 2.96 -27.39
C ILE A 71 -2.18 2.63 -25.96
N ARG A 72 -0.91 2.84 -25.61
CA ARG A 72 -0.33 2.53 -24.30
C ARG A 72 -0.65 3.60 -23.26
N GLY A 73 -0.56 3.21 -21.97
CA GLY A 73 -0.73 4.14 -20.85
C GLY A 73 -2.09 4.84 -20.82
N TYR A 74 -3.15 4.16 -21.22
CA TYR A 74 -4.49 4.74 -21.29
C TYR A 74 -5.09 4.96 -19.90
N GLY A 75 -5.99 5.96 -19.79
CA GLY A 75 -6.81 6.17 -18.59
C GLY A 75 -6.04 6.51 -17.30
N GLY A 76 -4.82 7.08 -17.42
CA GLY A 76 -4.00 7.46 -16.26
C GLY A 76 -3.00 6.39 -15.82
N SER A 77 -2.97 5.21 -16.48
CA SER A 77 -1.94 4.20 -16.25
C SER A 77 -0.61 4.58 -16.92
N THR A 78 0.47 3.90 -16.54
CA THR A 78 1.79 4.09 -17.13
C THR A 78 2.15 2.91 -18.01
N ALA A 79 2.71 3.20 -19.21
CA ALA A 79 3.23 2.16 -20.10
C ALA A 79 4.40 1.43 -19.44
N ALA A 80 4.36 0.10 -19.45
CA ALA A 80 5.36 -0.78 -18.86
C ALA A 80 5.71 -1.95 -19.79
N ALA A 81 6.82 -2.61 -19.54
CA ALA A 81 7.12 -3.88 -20.18
C ALA A 81 6.27 -5.00 -19.56
N HIS A 82 5.82 -5.94 -20.40
CA HIS A 82 5.04 -7.10 -20.00
C HIS A 82 5.72 -8.39 -20.47
N ASP A 83 5.72 -9.37 -19.60
CA ASP A 83 6.30 -10.68 -19.90
C ASP A 83 5.35 -11.52 -20.76
N ASP A 84 5.91 -12.51 -21.44
CA ASP A 84 5.16 -13.54 -22.12
C ASP A 84 4.17 -14.22 -21.15
N ASP A 85 3.02 -14.64 -21.65
CA ASP A 85 1.96 -15.29 -20.87
C ASP A 85 1.25 -14.37 -19.84
N SER A 86 1.56 -13.05 -19.82
CA SER A 86 0.87 -12.09 -18.96
C SER A 86 -0.64 -12.07 -19.24
N ILE A 87 -1.44 -11.96 -18.16
CA ILE A 87 -2.90 -11.97 -18.28
C ILE A 87 -3.40 -10.67 -18.87
N ILE A 88 -4.15 -10.77 -19.96
CA ILE A 88 -4.91 -9.67 -20.58
C ILE A 88 -6.34 -9.73 -20.05
N ARG A 89 -6.81 -8.68 -19.37
CA ARG A 89 -8.19 -8.52 -18.93
C ARG A 89 -8.93 -7.59 -19.89
N VAL A 90 -10.08 -8.01 -20.35
CA VAL A 90 -10.87 -7.24 -21.32
C VAL A 90 -11.94 -6.45 -20.59
N SER A 91 -11.92 -5.13 -20.75
CA SER A 91 -12.85 -4.18 -20.12
C SER A 91 -12.97 -4.37 -18.61
N PRO A 92 -11.85 -4.28 -17.86
CA PRO A 92 -11.85 -4.55 -16.42
C PRO A 92 -12.79 -3.57 -15.70
N GLN A 93 -13.62 -4.10 -14.80
CA GLN A 93 -14.51 -3.25 -13.99
C GLN A 93 -13.75 -2.42 -12.96
N TYR A 94 -12.63 -2.95 -12.47
CA TYR A 94 -11.73 -2.36 -11.49
C TYR A 94 -10.30 -2.49 -11.99
N PRO A 95 -9.82 -1.46 -12.70
CA PRO A 95 -8.44 -1.44 -13.19
C PRO A 95 -7.43 -1.57 -12.06
N ALA A 96 -6.36 -2.34 -12.30
CA ALA A 96 -5.36 -2.64 -11.28
C ALA A 96 -4.64 -1.40 -10.75
N HIS A 97 -4.39 -0.37 -11.59
CA HIS A 97 -3.79 0.88 -11.15
C HIS A 97 -4.69 1.61 -10.13
N MET A 98 -6.02 1.64 -10.34
CA MET A 98 -6.96 2.23 -9.39
C MET A 98 -7.02 1.44 -8.07
N ILE A 99 -6.90 0.11 -8.15
CA ILE A 99 -6.81 -0.73 -6.95
C ILE A 99 -5.50 -0.44 -6.21
N LEU A 100 -4.39 -0.28 -6.92
CA LEU A 100 -3.09 0.05 -6.33
C LEU A 100 -3.12 1.39 -5.60
N ASP A 101 -3.74 2.41 -6.20
CA ASP A 101 -3.94 3.71 -5.56
C ASP A 101 -4.79 3.59 -4.30
N ALA A 102 -5.91 2.85 -4.37
CA ALA A 102 -6.77 2.62 -3.21
C ALA A 102 -6.07 1.81 -2.09
N LEU A 103 -5.17 0.89 -2.43
CA LEU A 103 -4.33 0.18 -1.46
C LEU A 103 -3.36 1.13 -0.76
N ASN A 104 -2.74 2.05 -1.50
CA ASN A 104 -1.86 3.07 -0.94
C ASN A 104 -2.60 4.05 -0.03
N ASP A 105 -3.79 4.46 -0.42
CA ASP A 105 -4.67 5.30 0.42
C ASP A 105 -5.03 4.59 1.72
N ASP A 106 -5.31 3.27 1.65
CA ASP A 106 -5.59 2.49 2.86
C ASP A 106 -4.36 2.32 3.76
N LEU A 107 -3.17 2.11 3.22
CA LEU A 107 -1.92 2.08 4.00
C LEU A 107 -1.70 3.40 4.76
N ASN A 108 -1.99 4.53 4.12
CA ASN A 108 -1.94 5.84 4.76
C ASN A 108 -3.02 5.98 5.86
N ASP A 109 -4.25 5.51 5.60
CA ASP A 109 -5.33 5.51 6.59
C ASP A 109 -5.02 4.61 7.80
N LEU A 110 -4.43 3.44 7.58
CA LEU A 110 -3.97 2.55 8.65
C LEU A 110 -2.91 3.24 9.53
N SER A 111 -1.97 3.96 8.90
CA SER A 111 -0.97 4.74 9.63
C SER A 111 -1.61 5.89 10.42
N ALA A 112 -2.58 6.60 9.84
CA ALA A 112 -3.35 7.65 10.51
C ALA A 112 -4.17 7.12 11.69
N LYS A 113 -4.63 5.87 11.60
CA LYS A 113 -5.35 5.18 12.69
C LYS A 113 -4.41 4.66 13.79
N GLY A 114 -3.11 4.85 13.67
CA GLY A 114 -2.14 4.53 14.71
C GLY A 114 -1.45 3.17 14.56
N LEU A 115 -1.58 2.51 13.40
CA LEU A 115 -0.71 1.42 13.03
C LEU A 115 0.61 1.98 12.46
N TYR A 116 1.70 1.25 12.62
CA TYR A 116 3.02 1.72 12.23
C TYR A 116 3.96 0.55 11.94
N GLN A 117 5.03 0.83 11.22
CA GLN A 117 6.18 -0.05 11.14
C GLN A 117 7.26 0.40 12.14
N MET A 118 7.97 -0.57 12.71
CA MET A 118 9.16 -0.28 13.52
C MET A 118 10.40 -0.24 12.64
N LYS A 119 11.17 0.83 12.78
CA LYS A 119 12.46 1.01 12.10
C LYS A 119 13.56 1.22 13.13
N VAL A 120 14.77 0.92 12.70
CA VAL A 120 15.98 1.10 13.49
C VAL A 120 16.94 2.00 12.72
N ALA A 121 17.41 3.06 13.35
CA ALA A 121 18.53 3.86 12.88
C ALA A 121 19.69 3.71 13.87
N THR A 122 20.90 3.71 13.35
CA THR A 122 22.14 3.69 14.15
C THR A 122 23.01 4.86 13.74
N PHE A 123 23.65 5.49 14.73
CA PHE A 123 24.64 6.53 14.49
C PHE A 123 25.74 6.47 15.56
N THR A 124 26.87 7.10 15.29
CA THR A 124 27.96 7.23 16.25
C THR A 124 27.82 8.54 17.02
N TYR A 125 27.84 8.48 18.33
CA TYR A 125 27.77 9.68 19.17
C TYR A 125 29.05 10.50 19.05
N THR A 126 28.88 11.79 18.89
CA THR A 126 29.94 12.78 18.86
C THR A 126 29.63 13.89 19.87
N ALA A 127 30.53 14.15 20.81
CA ALA A 127 30.31 15.08 21.91
C ALA A 127 30.00 16.55 21.44
N SER A 128 30.44 16.91 20.23
CA SER A 128 30.18 18.23 19.62
C SER A 128 28.81 18.30 18.92
N THR A 129 28.12 17.15 18.72
CA THR A 129 26.87 17.07 17.97
C THR A 129 25.70 16.94 18.95
N GLN A 130 24.86 17.98 18.99
CA GLN A 130 23.73 18.02 19.91
C GLN A 130 22.47 17.29 19.39
N GLY A 131 22.40 16.95 18.12
CA GLY A 131 21.23 16.29 17.54
C GLY A 131 21.60 15.49 16.30
N TYR A 132 20.83 14.45 16.05
CA TYR A 132 21.00 13.50 14.96
C TYR A 132 19.77 13.49 14.09
N ASP A 133 19.99 13.56 12.77
CA ASP A 133 18.92 13.60 11.78
C ASP A 133 18.19 12.24 11.74
N LEU A 134 16.87 12.25 11.83
CA LEU A 134 15.99 11.09 11.64
C LEU A 134 15.14 11.31 10.39
N ALA A 135 14.46 10.29 9.91
CA ALA A 135 13.56 10.41 8.79
C ALA A 135 12.45 11.45 9.05
N SER A 136 12.01 12.15 8.01
CA SER A 136 11.01 13.23 8.13
C SER A 136 9.64 12.75 8.59
N ASP A 137 9.31 11.50 8.30
CA ASP A 137 8.04 10.83 8.55
C ASP A 137 7.98 10.06 9.87
N VAL A 138 9.00 10.17 10.72
CA VAL A 138 9.00 9.56 12.06
C VAL A 138 7.76 9.97 12.85
N LEU A 139 6.93 9.01 13.20
CA LEU A 139 5.74 9.21 14.04
C LEU A 139 6.11 9.41 15.51
N GLY A 140 7.10 8.68 15.99
CA GLY A 140 7.61 8.77 17.36
C GLY A 140 8.76 7.83 17.59
N VAL A 141 9.58 8.13 18.59
CA VAL A 141 10.68 7.27 19.03
C VAL A 141 10.16 6.33 20.12
N HIS A 142 10.46 5.05 19.97
CA HIS A 142 10.07 4.02 20.92
C HIS A 142 11.13 3.82 21.98
N ARG A 143 12.41 3.66 21.56
CA ARG A 143 13.53 3.34 22.43
C ARG A 143 14.82 3.91 21.86
N VAL A 144 15.72 4.34 22.73
CA VAL A 144 17.09 4.73 22.39
C VAL A 144 18.04 3.98 23.29
N THR A 145 19.00 3.28 22.71
CA THR A 145 19.98 2.48 23.45
C THR A 145 21.40 2.80 22.97
N PHE A 146 22.38 2.57 23.81
CA PHE A 146 23.77 2.52 23.39
C PHE A 146 24.06 1.12 22.83
N THR A 147 24.76 1.05 21.69
CA THR A 147 25.27 -0.22 21.21
C THR A 147 26.52 -0.60 22.01
N ASP A 148 26.58 -1.85 22.47
CA ASP A 148 27.73 -2.34 23.16
C ASP A 148 28.79 -2.82 22.15
N GLU A 149 29.97 -2.23 22.18
CA GLU A 149 31.14 -2.63 21.38
C GLU A 149 31.84 -3.88 21.92
N SER A 150 31.56 -4.25 23.18
CA SER A 150 32.23 -5.37 23.86
C SER A 150 31.59 -6.73 23.60
N GLY A 151 30.47 -6.78 22.92
CA GLY A 151 29.74 -8.04 22.62
C GLY A 151 28.97 -8.62 23.81
N ASP A 152 28.89 -7.91 24.89
CA ASP A 152 28.10 -8.25 26.07
C ASP A 152 26.72 -7.67 25.91
N LEU A 153 25.82 -8.34 25.27
CA LEU A 153 24.39 -8.07 24.91
C LEU A 153 23.61 -7.05 25.77
N SER A 154 24.25 -6.30 26.66
CA SER A 154 23.65 -5.22 27.42
C SER A 154 23.62 -3.95 26.58
N GLU A 155 22.44 -3.62 26.03
CA GLU A 155 22.19 -2.32 25.39
C GLU A 155 21.59 -1.36 26.43
N PRO A 156 22.37 -0.58 27.16
CA PRO A 156 21.86 0.33 28.18
C PRO A 156 21.01 1.42 27.54
N GLU A 157 19.85 1.71 28.14
CA GLU A 157 18.93 2.71 27.64
C GLU A 157 19.44 4.12 27.87
N VAL A 158 19.32 4.95 26.83
CA VAL A 158 19.48 6.40 26.94
C VAL A 158 18.20 6.96 27.56
N ARG A 159 18.30 7.51 28.77
CA ARG A 159 17.12 7.94 29.52
C ARG A 159 16.64 9.34 29.15
N ARG A 160 17.56 10.23 28.77
CA ARG A 160 17.26 11.63 28.47
C ARG A 160 17.51 11.94 27.02
N TRP A 161 16.43 11.90 26.25
CA TRP A 161 16.40 12.30 24.84
C TRP A 161 15.11 13.06 24.53
N SER A 162 15.10 13.77 23.41
CA SER A 162 13.89 14.42 22.91
C SER A 162 13.84 14.39 21.39
N LEU A 163 12.66 14.10 20.84
CA LEU A 163 12.37 14.24 19.40
C LEU A 163 11.94 15.67 19.10
N ARG A 164 12.67 16.35 18.24
CA ARG A 164 12.34 17.73 17.84
C ARG A 164 12.04 17.78 16.36
N ARG A 165 10.90 18.39 16.03
CA ARG A 165 10.42 18.58 14.66
C ARG A 165 10.55 20.03 14.23
N ASN A 166 10.38 20.28 12.92
CA ASN A 166 10.46 21.61 12.31
C ASN A 166 11.80 22.30 12.61
N ARG A 167 12.90 21.53 12.54
CA ARG A 167 14.26 22.08 12.68
C ARG A 167 14.73 22.64 11.35
N LEU A 168 15.69 23.55 11.39
CA LEU A 168 16.26 24.16 10.20
C LEU A 168 16.86 23.09 9.28
N SER A 169 16.45 23.06 8.02
CA SER A 169 16.93 22.12 7.01
C SER A 169 18.40 22.25 6.69
N SER A 170 19.01 23.43 6.96
CA SER A 170 20.45 23.62 6.85
C SER A 170 21.26 22.81 7.87
N THR A 171 20.65 22.43 8.98
CA THR A 171 21.29 21.64 10.05
C THR A 171 20.80 20.20 10.07
N PHE A 172 19.51 19.99 9.80
CA PHE A 172 18.85 18.70 9.79
C PHE A 172 18.06 18.59 8.49
N SER A 173 18.54 17.79 7.56
CA SER A 173 18.00 17.69 6.19
C SER A 173 16.53 17.26 6.16
N SER A 174 16.12 16.39 7.09
CA SER A 174 14.74 15.92 7.25
C SER A 174 13.83 16.92 8.01
N GLY A 175 14.41 17.90 8.69
CA GLY A 175 13.72 18.76 9.64
C GLY A 175 13.36 18.07 10.97
N THR A 176 13.73 16.81 11.17
CA THR A 176 13.44 16.01 12.38
C THR A 176 14.74 15.57 13.03
N ALA A 177 14.93 15.92 14.29
CA ALA A 177 16.16 15.62 15.01
C ALA A 177 15.91 14.91 16.34
N LEU A 178 16.69 13.86 16.62
CA LEU A 178 16.83 13.29 17.96
C LEU A 178 17.92 14.04 18.72
N VAL A 179 17.58 14.64 19.84
CA VAL A 179 18.52 15.33 20.72
C VAL A 179 18.75 14.49 21.96
N LEU A 180 20.00 14.14 22.21
CA LEU A 180 20.41 13.42 23.42
C LEU A 180 20.82 14.44 24.49
N ALA A 181 20.28 14.28 25.69
CA ALA A 181 20.69 15.06 26.87
C ALA A 181 21.71 14.29 27.76
N ASP A 182 21.75 12.98 27.60
CA ASP A 182 22.81 12.17 28.17
C ASP A 182 24.06 12.28 27.28
N THR A 183 25.23 12.34 27.89
CA THR A 183 26.51 12.49 27.21
C THR A 183 27.31 11.20 27.32
N PRO A 184 27.11 10.23 26.42
CA PRO A 184 27.97 9.03 26.40
C PRO A 184 29.40 9.37 26.01
N THR A 185 30.24 8.37 25.98
CA THR A 185 31.61 8.52 25.48
C THR A 185 31.57 8.79 23.97
N SER A 186 32.34 9.77 23.51
CA SER A 186 32.48 10.04 22.08
C SER A 186 32.97 8.81 21.33
N GLY A 187 32.34 8.47 20.19
CA GLY A 187 32.62 7.24 19.45
C GLY A 187 31.66 6.08 19.77
N GLN A 188 30.86 6.19 20.83
CA GLN A 188 29.89 5.15 21.18
C GLN A 188 28.75 5.11 20.18
N GLY A 189 28.36 3.90 19.78
CA GLY A 189 27.19 3.70 18.90
C GLY A 189 25.89 3.96 19.65
N VAL A 190 24.92 4.54 18.95
CA VAL A 190 23.56 4.75 19.44
C VAL A 190 22.59 4.11 18.47
N ARG A 191 21.66 3.32 19.00
CA ARG A 191 20.58 2.69 18.27
C ARG A 191 19.26 3.33 18.66
N VAL A 192 18.48 3.70 17.66
CA VAL A 192 17.17 4.34 17.82
C VAL A 192 16.12 3.46 17.19
N GLU A 193 15.16 3.01 17.99
CA GLU A 193 13.96 2.32 17.51
C GLU A 193 12.82 3.33 17.44
N TYR A 194 12.24 3.46 16.28
CA TYR A 194 11.21 4.48 16.02
C TYR A 194 10.09 3.96 15.13
N LYS A 195 8.97 4.66 15.19
CA LYS A 195 7.75 4.35 14.47
C LYS A 195 7.70 5.19 13.19
N GLU A 196 7.41 4.53 12.08
CA GLU A 196 7.15 5.18 10.78
C GLU A 196 5.80 4.75 10.21
N PRO A 197 5.20 5.54 9.30
CA PRO A 197 4.07 5.10 8.51
C PRO A 197 4.48 3.92 7.60
N PHE A 198 3.50 3.18 7.10
CA PHE A 198 3.77 2.12 6.14
C PHE A 198 4.29 2.69 4.82
N THR A 199 5.18 1.94 4.17
CA THR A 199 5.69 2.29 2.85
C THR A 199 4.64 1.99 1.78
N THR A 200 4.39 2.95 0.89
CA THR A 200 3.45 2.76 -0.23
C THR A 200 4.01 1.84 -1.31
N LEU A 201 3.11 1.22 -2.05
CA LEU A 201 3.41 0.35 -3.17
C LEU A 201 3.68 1.21 -4.41
N SER A 202 4.78 0.96 -5.10
CA SER A 202 5.13 1.66 -6.34
C SER A 202 4.63 0.94 -7.59
N THR A 203 4.61 -0.40 -7.57
CA THR A 203 4.21 -1.24 -8.69
C THR A 203 3.52 -2.51 -8.19
N TYR A 204 2.85 -3.24 -9.09
CA TYR A 204 2.24 -4.55 -8.79
C TYR A 204 3.27 -5.60 -8.36
N SER A 205 4.52 -5.48 -8.79
CA SER A 205 5.62 -6.39 -8.45
C SER A 205 6.32 -6.05 -7.14
N THR A 206 5.99 -4.92 -6.49
CA THR A 206 6.56 -4.52 -5.19
C THR A 206 6.35 -5.63 -4.16
N ALA A 207 7.43 -6.04 -3.49
CA ALA A 207 7.36 -7.07 -2.46
C ALA A 207 6.59 -6.54 -1.23
N LEU A 208 5.61 -7.29 -0.73
CA LEU A 208 4.82 -6.88 0.44
C LEU A 208 5.64 -6.73 1.71
N THR A 209 6.79 -7.41 1.79
CA THR A 209 7.72 -7.29 2.92
C THR A 209 8.34 -5.90 3.06
N THR A 210 8.38 -5.11 1.96
CA THR A 210 8.92 -3.74 1.98
C THR A 210 7.95 -2.71 2.54
N VAL A 211 6.65 -3.04 2.59
CA VAL A 211 5.60 -2.16 3.12
C VAL A 211 5.75 -1.94 4.63
N GLY A 212 6.33 -2.90 5.33
CA GLY A 212 6.51 -2.86 6.78
C GLY A 212 5.28 -3.30 7.58
N LEU A 213 4.18 -3.67 6.91
CA LEU A 213 3.04 -4.29 7.55
C LEU A 213 3.37 -5.75 7.87
N HIS A 214 2.95 -6.24 9.02
CA HIS A 214 3.17 -7.63 9.40
C HIS A 214 2.28 -8.57 8.56
N SER A 215 2.80 -9.75 8.21
CA SER A 215 2.11 -10.70 7.31
C SER A 215 0.73 -11.13 7.82
N GLU A 216 0.51 -11.15 9.12
CA GLU A 216 -0.77 -11.47 9.75
C GLU A 216 -1.85 -10.40 9.52
N ALA A 217 -1.44 -9.19 9.13
CA ALA A 217 -2.32 -8.07 8.84
C ALA A 217 -2.47 -7.78 7.33
N TYR A 218 -1.98 -8.66 6.46
CA TYR A 218 -2.07 -8.51 5.00
C TYR A 218 -3.49 -8.58 4.44
N ASP A 219 -4.47 -8.88 5.28
CA ASP A 219 -5.89 -8.82 4.95
C ASP A 219 -6.45 -7.39 5.01
N LEU A 220 -5.83 -6.48 5.77
CA LEU A 220 -6.33 -5.14 6.01
C LEU A 220 -6.35 -4.24 4.77
N PRO A 221 -5.23 -4.06 4.00
CA PRO A 221 -5.25 -3.18 2.85
C PRO A 221 -6.27 -3.57 1.76
N PRO A 222 -6.44 -4.85 1.39
CA PRO A 222 -7.48 -5.26 0.46
C PRO A 222 -8.91 -4.93 0.93
N LEU A 223 -9.20 -5.07 2.23
CA LEU A 223 -10.50 -4.72 2.79
C LEU A 223 -10.76 -3.20 2.71
N GLY A 224 -9.77 -2.37 3.00
CA GLY A 224 -9.89 -0.92 2.93
C GLY A 224 -10.01 -0.42 1.50
N ALA A 225 -9.18 -0.92 0.60
CA ALA A 225 -9.25 -0.59 -0.83
C ALA A 225 -10.60 -0.98 -1.45
N ALA A 226 -11.12 -2.18 -1.11
CA ALA A 226 -12.44 -2.60 -1.55
C ALA A 226 -13.54 -1.65 -1.06
N LEU A 227 -13.49 -1.24 0.23
CA LEU A 227 -14.42 -0.26 0.78
C LEU A 227 -14.36 1.09 0.06
N ALA A 228 -13.16 1.61 -0.22
CA ALA A 228 -12.96 2.85 -0.93
C ALA A 228 -13.59 2.77 -2.34
N LEU A 229 -13.26 1.72 -3.11
CA LEU A 229 -13.75 1.54 -4.47
C LEU A 229 -15.26 1.24 -4.55
N MET A 230 -15.84 0.60 -3.56
CA MET A 230 -17.27 0.38 -3.48
C MET A 230 -18.07 1.69 -3.29
N THR A 231 -17.49 2.71 -2.64
CA THR A 231 -18.17 3.99 -2.41
C THR A 231 -18.42 4.78 -3.71
N PHE A 232 -17.59 4.60 -4.73
CA PHE A 232 -17.77 5.28 -6.02
C PHE A 232 -18.89 4.69 -6.89
N LYS A 233 -19.22 3.40 -6.74
CA LYS A 233 -20.23 2.72 -7.56
C LYS A 233 -21.68 2.98 -7.20
N PRO A 234 -22.09 3.21 -5.94
CA PRO A 234 -23.48 3.52 -5.62
C PRO A 234 -24.00 4.76 -6.36
N ILE A 235 -23.16 5.78 -6.50
CA ILE A 235 -23.52 7.04 -7.18
C ILE A 235 -23.83 6.79 -8.67
N ALA A 236 -23.03 5.96 -9.34
CA ALA A 236 -23.25 5.59 -10.74
C ALA A 236 -24.49 4.68 -10.90
N ARG A 237 -24.76 3.80 -9.93
CA ARG A 237 -25.94 2.91 -9.95
C ARG A 237 -27.26 3.63 -9.66
N GLU A 238 -27.28 4.60 -8.75
CA GLU A 238 -28.47 5.40 -8.48
C GLU A 238 -28.90 6.19 -9.71
N SER A 239 -27.96 6.70 -10.51
CA SER A 239 -28.27 7.37 -11.77
C SER A 239 -28.82 6.42 -12.84
N VAL A 240 -28.40 5.15 -12.86
CA VAL A 240 -28.88 4.12 -13.79
C VAL A 240 -30.23 3.52 -13.33
N MET A 241 -30.46 3.40 -12.01
CA MET A 241 -31.74 2.93 -11.46
C MET A 241 -32.91 3.89 -11.74
N THR A 242 -32.65 5.19 -11.81
CA THR A 242 -33.66 6.18 -12.22
C THR A 242 -34.04 6.10 -13.71
N GLN A 243 -33.24 5.39 -14.52
CA GLN A 243 -33.46 5.26 -15.98
C GLN A 243 -33.86 3.85 -16.44
N SER A 244 -33.91 2.85 -15.56
CA SER A 244 -34.15 1.44 -15.92
C SER A 244 -35.55 0.97 -15.54
N PRO A 245 -36.23 0.14 -16.37
CA PRO A 245 -37.55 -0.36 -16.05
C PRO A 245 -37.55 -1.28 -14.82
N ILE A 246 -38.66 -1.18 -14.10
CA ILE A 246 -38.99 -1.72 -12.77
C ILE A 246 -38.57 -3.21 -12.53
N ARG A 247 -38.42 -4.02 -13.57
CA ARG A 247 -38.11 -5.45 -13.45
C ARG A 247 -36.70 -5.80 -12.90
N ARG A 248 -35.74 -4.91 -13.04
CA ARG A 248 -34.36 -5.14 -12.48
C ARG A 248 -34.20 -4.67 -11.04
N ALA A 249 -35.08 -3.86 -10.52
CA ALA A 249 -35.08 -3.42 -9.14
C ALA A 249 -35.47 -4.53 -8.14
N GLU A 250 -36.14 -5.58 -8.62
CA GLU A 250 -36.57 -6.73 -7.80
C GLU A 250 -35.40 -7.73 -7.52
N GLU A 251 -34.35 -7.76 -8.35
CA GLU A 251 -33.25 -8.72 -8.22
C GLU A 251 -32.21 -8.34 -7.16
N VAL A 252 -32.10 -7.07 -6.78
CA VAL A 252 -31.18 -6.61 -5.74
C VAL A 252 -31.94 -5.67 -4.80
N PRO A 253 -32.21 -6.08 -3.55
CA PRO A 253 -32.92 -5.22 -2.62
C PRO A 253 -32.17 -3.91 -2.41
N SER A 254 -32.92 -2.80 -2.39
CA SER A 254 -32.38 -1.49 -2.05
C SER A 254 -31.67 -1.57 -0.70
N GLY A 255 -30.39 -1.19 -0.64
CA GLY A 255 -29.59 -1.25 0.57
C GLY A 255 -28.68 -2.48 0.71
N ALA A 256 -28.71 -3.46 -0.20
CA ALA A 256 -27.79 -4.62 -0.13
C ALA A 256 -26.32 -4.20 -0.21
N ILE A 257 -25.98 -3.23 -1.04
CA ILE A 257 -24.61 -2.67 -1.14
C ILE A 257 -24.24 -1.98 0.16
N SER A 258 -25.14 -1.17 0.72
CA SER A 258 -24.92 -0.49 2.00
C SER A 258 -24.76 -1.48 3.18
N ALA A 259 -25.44 -2.62 3.14
CA ALA A 259 -25.27 -3.68 4.12
C ALA A 259 -23.91 -4.36 4.00
N SER A 260 -23.48 -4.70 2.78
CA SER A 260 -22.16 -5.28 2.52
C SER A 260 -21.03 -4.33 2.91
N MET A 261 -21.16 -3.04 2.60
CA MET A 261 -20.19 -2.02 3.02
C MET A 261 -20.08 -1.87 4.53
N ARG A 262 -21.23 -1.95 5.26
CA ARG A 262 -21.24 -1.90 6.72
C ARG A 262 -20.55 -3.13 7.31
N ASP A 263 -20.80 -4.31 6.77
CA ASP A 263 -20.14 -5.54 7.22
C ASP A 263 -18.63 -5.52 6.97
N LEU A 264 -18.19 -5.12 5.79
CA LEU A 264 -16.76 -4.96 5.47
C LEU A 264 -16.07 -3.92 6.37
N ARG A 265 -16.74 -2.77 6.61
CA ARG A 265 -16.22 -1.74 7.52
C ARG A 265 -16.08 -2.28 8.93
N PHE A 266 -17.10 -2.96 9.45
CA PHE A 266 -17.07 -3.55 10.76
C PHE A 266 -15.95 -4.59 10.93
N ARG A 267 -15.79 -5.49 9.96
CA ARG A 267 -14.68 -6.46 9.94
C ARG A 267 -13.32 -5.77 9.91
N ARG A 268 -13.17 -4.75 9.05
CA ARG A 268 -11.92 -3.98 8.98
C ARG A 268 -11.61 -3.30 10.31
N ASP A 269 -12.56 -2.61 10.91
CA ASP A 269 -12.36 -1.90 12.17
C ASP A 269 -11.98 -2.87 13.31
N GLN A 270 -12.63 -4.04 13.40
CA GLN A 270 -12.24 -5.08 14.36
C GLN A 270 -10.80 -5.58 14.14
N ARG A 271 -10.41 -5.79 12.88
CA ARG A 271 -9.05 -6.22 12.55
C ARG A 271 -8.02 -5.14 12.87
N VAL A 272 -8.32 -3.88 12.59
CA VAL A 272 -7.45 -2.73 12.95
C VAL A 272 -7.23 -2.67 14.47
N GLU A 273 -8.28 -2.81 15.26
CA GLU A 273 -8.14 -2.80 16.71
C GLU A 273 -7.36 -4.02 17.24
N ALA A 274 -7.57 -5.21 16.68
CA ALA A 274 -6.78 -6.39 17.02
C ALA A 274 -5.29 -6.19 16.71
N GLU A 275 -4.97 -5.58 15.56
CA GLU A 275 -3.58 -5.30 15.17
C GLU A 275 -2.93 -4.22 16.05
N LYS A 276 -3.67 -3.20 16.46
CA LYS A 276 -3.19 -2.21 17.46
C LYS A 276 -2.82 -2.88 18.78
N MET A 277 -3.68 -3.79 19.26
CA MET A 277 -3.42 -4.54 20.50
C MET A 277 -2.16 -5.41 20.34
N ARG A 278 -2.00 -6.06 19.20
CA ARG A 278 -0.80 -6.86 18.88
C ARG A 278 0.47 -6.01 18.89
N LEU A 279 0.45 -4.86 18.21
CA LEU A 279 1.59 -3.93 18.19
C LEU A 279 1.91 -3.40 19.59
N ALA A 280 0.92 -3.11 20.41
CA ALA A 280 1.14 -2.68 21.79
C ALA A 280 1.76 -3.79 22.67
N GLN A 281 1.47 -5.07 22.39
CA GLN A 281 2.10 -6.20 23.07
C GLN A 281 3.53 -6.44 22.60
N LEU A 282 3.80 -6.29 21.29
CA LEU A 282 5.13 -6.47 20.72
C LEU A 282 6.08 -5.34 21.12
N TYR A 283 5.57 -4.13 21.22
CA TYR A 283 6.32 -2.91 21.53
C TYR A 283 5.69 -2.19 22.73
N PRO A 284 5.80 -2.77 23.95
CA PRO A 284 5.21 -2.19 25.13
C PRO A 284 5.87 -0.83 25.43
N THR A 285 5.05 0.17 25.75
CA THR A 285 5.55 1.48 26.19
C THR A 285 6.18 1.32 27.56
N GLN A 286 7.49 1.50 27.63
CA GLN A 286 8.19 1.51 28.90
C GLN A 286 7.97 2.87 29.59
N TRP A 287 7.23 2.87 30.68
CA TRP A 287 7.17 4.02 31.58
C TRP A 287 8.41 4.01 32.43
N LEU A 288 9.42 4.81 32.07
CA LEU A 288 10.52 5.08 32.98
C LEU A 288 9.93 5.83 34.18
N ARG A 289 9.76 5.14 35.29
CA ARG A 289 9.55 5.83 36.57
C ARG A 289 10.77 6.70 36.82
N SER A 290 10.60 8.01 36.84
CA SER A 290 11.59 8.92 37.40
C SER A 290 11.75 8.50 38.86
N GLY A 291 12.77 7.69 39.13
CA GLY A 291 13.18 7.40 40.52
C GLY A 291 13.63 8.70 41.15
N GLU A 292 13.17 8.92 42.35
CA GLU A 292 13.58 9.97 43.26
C GLU A 292 15.09 10.10 43.37
#